data_19fae6ca7a2b536b21f92d50cd5529d5
#
_entry.id   19fae6ca7a2b536b21f92d50cd5529d5
#
_cell.length_a   1.000
_cell.length_b   1.000
_cell.length_c   1.000
_cell.angle_alpha   90.00
_cell.angle_beta   90.00
_cell.angle_gamma   90.00
#
_symmetry.space_group_name_H-M   'P 1'
#
loop_
_entity.id
_entity.type
_entity.pdbx_description
1 polymer ?
#
loop_
_entity_poly.entity_id
_entity_poly.type
_entity_poly.pdbx_seq_one_letter_code
_entity_poly.pdbx_strand_id
1 'polypeptide(L)'
;MSNITNYSFLFQSMFGGTKTSWGTGSTLPGVFLFSQLNSSSIQSQLKAAGIDTSSKQYKAVIQQMAKDGCTGSMFTNVQSIKNLMKNYNSKGEWVEPTTGLTGLLVTDETGDSYKKIIDIPESSKDKMFEAVKNNFLNNNGMGDGKGKTEIYMDMYKQMKSDDRLSAGYTLRQYHLAYAQAFKSAIKAVDPTWDYGKAIPSGALDGITRESVESQLSKSGNTFVNRSSVSGSTLDIQI
;
A
#
# COMPACT_ATOMS: atom_id res chain seq x y z
N MET A 1 15.90 -4.74 0.37
CA MET A 1 15.43 -6.15 0.36
C MET A 1 14.20 -6.19 -0.54
N SER A 2 14.33 -6.80 -1.71
CA SER A 2 13.33 -6.83 -2.76
C SER A 2 12.19 -7.79 -2.39
N ASN A 3 10.95 -7.33 -2.57
CA ASN A 3 9.71 -8.05 -2.31
C ASN A 3 9.58 -9.30 -3.20
N ILE A 4 9.94 -10.45 -2.67
CA ILE A 4 9.76 -11.78 -3.33
C ILE A 4 8.33 -12.33 -3.13
N THR A 5 7.43 -11.59 -2.52
CA THR A 5 6.15 -12.14 -2.02
C THR A 5 5.02 -12.24 -3.07
N ASN A 6 5.16 -11.72 -4.27
CA ASN A 6 4.06 -11.68 -5.25
C ASN A 6 4.10 -12.73 -6.36
N TYR A 7 5.20 -13.45 -6.54
CA TYR A 7 5.29 -14.45 -7.63
C TYR A 7 4.44 -15.69 -7.36
N SER A 8 4.26 -16.11 -6.10
CA SER A 8 3.46 -17.29 -5.78
C SER A 8 1.96 -17.07 -6.00
N PHE A 9 1.46 -15.84 -5.82
CA PHE A 9 0.06 -15.50 -6.05
C PHE A 9 -0.29 -15.48 -7.55
N LEU A 10 0.57 -14.89 -8.37
CA LEU A 10 0.43 -14.92 -9.83
C LEU A 10 0.51 -16.34 -10.39
N PHE A 11 1.43 -17.13 -9.87
CA PHE A 11 1.59 -18.53 -10.28
C PHE A 11 0.38 -19.39 -9.88
N GLN A 12 -0.15 -19.18 -8.68
CA GLN A 12 -1.31 -19.90 -8.17
C GLN A 12 -2.61 -19.49 -8.88
N SER A 13 -2.76 -18.23 -9.27
CA SER A 13 -3.92 -17.76 -10.04
C SER A 13 -3.86 -18.14 -11.52
N MET A 14 -2.66 -18.30 -12.08
CA MET A 14 -2.47 -18.73 -13.47
C MET A 14 -2.69 -20.22 -13.70
N PHE A 15 -2.37 -21.08 -12.73
CA PHE A 15 -2.29 -22.53 -12.95
C PHE A 15 -3.20 -23.38 -12.05
N GLY A 16 -4.08 -22.76 -11.26
CA GLY A 16 -5.13 -23.50 -10.53
C GLY A 16 -4.62 -24.70 -9.74
N GLY A 17 -3.70 -24.50 -8.80
CA GLY A 17 -3.48 -25.41 -7.66
C GLY A 17 -3.08 -26.86 -7.91
N THR A 18 -2.62 -27.27 -9.08
CA THR A 18 -2.10 -28.63 -9.31
C THR A 18 -0.61 -28.61 -9.62
N LYS A 19 0.18 -29.26 -8.77
CA LYS A 19 1.60 -29.56 -9.03
C LYS A 19 1.69 -30.50 -10.25
N THR A 20 1.90 -29.96 -11.43
CA THR A 20 2.25 -30.73 -12.59
C THR A 20 3.74 -30.69 -12.83
N SER A 21 4.38 -31.85 -12.82
CA SER A 21 5.76 -32.06 -13.24
C SER A 21 5.92 -31.63 -14.71
N TRP A 22 6.81 -30.67 -14.96
CA TRP A 22 7.07 -30.15 -16.30
C TRP A 22 7.96 -31.12 -17.08
N GLY A 23 7.33 -31.95 -17.90
CA GLY A 23 8.02 -32.68 -18.98
C GLY A 23 8.22 -31.75 -20.17
N THR A 24 9.41 -31.72 -20.70
CA THR A 24 9.76 -31.01 -21.93
C THR A 24 8.94 -31.60 -23.11
N GLY A 25 7.99 -30.80 -23.65
CA GLY A 25 7.45 -31.09 -24.97
C GLY A 25 5.95 -31.24 -25.19
N SER A 26 5.08 -30.78 -24.27
CA SER A 26 3.64 -30.76 -24.55
C SER A 26 3.06 -29.36 -24.31
N THR A 27 2.72 -28.66 -25.37
CA THR A 27 1.90 -27.44 -25.32
C THR A 27 0.49 -27.83 -24.86
N LEU A 28 0.14 -27.55 -23.64
CA LEU A 28 -1.24 -27.69 -23.17
C LEU A 28 -2.16 -26.84 -24.07
N PRO A 29 -3.32 -27.35 -24.50
CA PRO A 29 -4.24 -26.58 -25.32
C PRO A 29 -4.60 -25.25 -24.69
N GLY A 30 -4.47 -24.15 -25.44
CA GLY A 30 -4.79 -22.82 -25.00
C GLY A 30 -3.70 -22.08 -24.18
N VAL A 31 -2.51 -22.70 -24.04
CA VAL A 31 -1.34 -22.04 -23.42
C VAL A 31 -0.43 -21.48 -24.52
N PHE A 32 0.05 -20.28 -24.36
CA PHE A 32 0.93 -19.60 -25.31
C PHE A 32 2.01 -18.76 -24.58
N LEU A 33 3.09 -18.46 -25.29
CA LEU A 33 4.12 -17.59 -24.75
C LEU A 33 3.63 -16.13 -24.69
N PHE A 34 4.04 -15.40 -23.65
CA PHE A 34 3.71 -13.99 -23.51
C PHE A 34 4.13 -13.15 -24.73
N SER A 35 5.28 -13.49 -25.35
CA SER A 35 5.74 -12.86 -26.58
C SER A 35 4.81 -13.06 -27.79
N GLN A 36 3.94 -14.08 -27.75
CA GLN A 36 2.98 -14.40 -28.82
C GLN A 36 1.64 -13.67 -28.68
N LEU A 37 1.45 -12.88 -27.62
CA LEU A 37 0.19 -12.15 -27.36
C LEU A 37 -0.30 -11.36 -28.57
N ASN A 38 0.62 -10.76 -29.32
CA ASN A 38 0.29 -9.94 -30.51
C ASN A 38 0.14 -10.74 -31.80
N SER A 39 0.31 -12.07 -31.77
CA SER A 39 0.09 -12.88 -32.97
C SER A 39 -1.40 -12.92 -33.35
N SER A 40 -1.70 -13.00 -34.64
CA SER A 40 -3.09 -13.01 -35.15
C SER A 40 -3.89 -14.20 -34.60
N SER A 41 -3.24 -15.34 -34.41
CA SER A 41 -3.86 -16.52 -33.81
C SER A 41 -4.31 -16.29 -32.37
N ILE A 42 -3.43 -15.71 -31.51
CA ILE A 42 -3.76 -15.45 -30.11
C ILE A 42 -4.78 -14.32 -30.00
N GLN A 43 -4.65 -13.26 -30.78
CA GLN A 43 -5.63 -12.17 -30.84
C GLN A 43 -7.04 -12.68 -31.22
N SER A 44 -7.12 -13.64 -32.15
CA SER A 44 -8.39 -14.29 -32.52
C SER A 44 -8.97 -15.10 -31.36
N GLN A 45 -8.14 -15.85 -30.62
CA GLN A 45 -8.57 -16.59 -29.43
C GLN A 45 -9.07 -15.66 -28.30
N LEU A 46 -8.35 -14.56 -28.03
CA LEU A 46 -8.76 -13.55 -27.05
C LEU A 46 -10.12 -12.95 -27.43
N LYS A 47 -10.28 -12.56 -28.69
CA LYS A 47 -11.55 -12.03 -29.22
C LYS A 47 -12.69 -13.05 -29.12
N ALA A 48 -12.46 -14.31 -29.52
CA ALA A 48 -13.44 -15.38 -29.39
C ALA A 48 -13.85 -15.64 -27.94
N ALA A 49 -12.96 -15.38 -27.00
CA ALA A 49 -13.22 -15.44 -25.57
C ALA A 49 -13.93 -14.19 -25.00
N GLY A 50 -14.26 -13.20 -25.84
CA GLY A 50 -14.93 -11.97 -25.45
C GLY A 50 -14.01 -10.93 -24.81
N ILE A 51 -12.69 -11.03 -25.04
CA ILE A 51 -11.72 -10.04 -24.56
C ILE A 51 -11.54 -8.95 -25.63
N ASP A 52 -11.85 -7.73 -25.27
CA ASP A 52 -11.51 -6.55 -26.07
C ASP A 52 -10.05 -6.15 -25.80
N THR A 53 -9.17 -6.51 -26.73
CA THR A 53 -7.72 -6.22 -26.63
C THR A 53 -7.38 -4.74 -26.87
N SER A 54 -8.34 -3.93 -27.32
CA SER A 54 -8.21 -2.47 -27.42
C SER A 54 -8.52 -1.75 -26.10
N SER A 55 -9.21 -2.41 -25.18
CA SER A 55 -9.68 -1.83 -23.92
C SER A 55 -8.52 -1.38 -23.01
N LYS A 56 -8.77 -0.33 -22.23
CA LYS A 56 -7.81 0.13 -21.19
C LYS A 56 -7.56 -0.95 -20.14
N GLN A 57 -8.59 -1.71 -19.79
CA GLN A 57 -8.53 -2.82 -18.85
C GLN A 57 -7.55 -3.90 -19.32
N TYR A 58 -7.65 -4.35 -20.57
CA TYR A 58 -6.72 -5.33 -21.14
C TYR A 58 -5.29 -4.78 -21.17
N LYS A 59 -5.10 -3.55 -21.65
CA LYS A 59 -3.78 -2.90 -21.72
C LYS A 59 -3.11 -2.82 -20.35
N ALA A 60 -3.86 -2.45 -19.31
CA ALA A 60 -3.36 -2.40 -17.93
C ALA A 60 -2.88 -3.78 -17.43
N VAL A 61 -3.65 -4.83 -17.71
CA VAL A 61 -3.24 -6.21 -17.38
C VAL A 61 -1.94 -6.60 -18.07
N ILE A 62 -1.83 -6.34 -19.37
CA ILE A 62 -0.62 -6.70 -20.14
C ILE A 62 0.60 -5.90 -19.67
N GLN A 63 0.43 -4.60 -19.37
CA GLN A 63 1.49 -3.79 -18.80
C GLN A 63 1.94 -4.33 -17.43
N GLN A 64 0.99 -4.68 -16.56
CA GLN A 64 1.32 -5.23 -15.25
C GLN A 64 2.03 -6.58 -15.38
N MET A 65 1.56 -7.47 -16.23
CA MET A 65 2.25 -8.74 -16.50
C MET A 65 3.69 -8.52 -16.99
N ALA A 66 3.91 -7.55 -17.87
CA ALA A 66 5.25 -7.23 -18.36
C ALA A 66 6.15 -6.70 -17.22
N LYS A 67 5.63 -5.82 -16.36
CA LYS A 67 6.35 -5.32 -15.16
C LYS A 67 6.70 -6.43 -14.18
N ASP A 68 5.81 -7.40 -14.01
CA ASP A 68 6.02 -8.55 -13.12
C ASP A 68 7.02 -9.58 -13.72
N GLY A 69 7.64 -9.26 -14.85
CA GLY A 69 8.64 -10.11 -15.50
C GLY A 69 8.06 -11.19 -16.39
N CYS A 70 6.79 -11.11 -16.77
CA CYS A 70 6.21 -11.94 -17.82
C CYS A 70 6.82 -11.55 -19.17
N THR A 71 8.01 -12.06 -19.43
CA THR A 71 8.74 -11.83 -20.68
C THR A 71 8.51 -12.96 -21.66
N GLY A 72 9.19 -12.95 -22.81
CA GLY A 72 8.97 -13.88 -23.91
C GLY A 72 9.00 -15.38 -23.58
N SER A 73 9.59 -15.77 -22.46
CA SER A 73 9.68 -17.19 -22.03
C SER A 73 8.55 -17.64 -21.09
N MET A 74 7.69 -16.74 -20.63
CA MET A 74 6.59 -17.10 -19.71
C MET A 74 5.33 -17.53 -20.47
N PHE A 75 4.78 -18.66 -20.04
CA PHE A 75 3.51 -19.17 -20.57
C PHE A 75 2.32 -18.46 -19.92
N THR A 76 1.30 -18.19 -20.72
CA THR A 76 0.03 -17.65 -20.28
C THR A 76 -1.13 -18.32 -21.04
N ASN A 77 -2.36 -18.01 -20.67
CA ASN A 77 -3.54 -18.47 -21.37
C ASN A 77 -4.69 -17.43 -21.26
N VAL A 78 -5.71 -17.63 -22.09
CA VAL A 78 -6.88 -16.75 -22.16
C VAL A 78 -7.58 -16.61 -20.82
N GLN A 79 -7.69 -17.71 -20.05
CA GLN A 79 -8.39 -17.69 -18.77
C GLN A 79 -7.61 -16.91 -17.69
N SER A 80 -6.28 -17.03 -17.67
CA SER A 80 -5.45 -16.24 -16.76
C SER A 80 -5.58 -14.73 -17.03
N ILE A 81 -5.58 -14.32 -18.30
CA ILE A 81 -5.81 -12.93 -18.68
C ILE A 81 -7.20 -12.46 -18.24
N LYS A 82 -8.25 -13.25 -18.47
CA LYS A 82 -9.61 -12.94 -17.99
C LYS A 82 -9.66 -12.76 -16.47
N ASN A 83 -8.99 -13.61 -15.73
CA ASN A 83 -8.96 -13.53 -14.26
C ASN A 83 -8.23 -12.28 -13.79
N LEU A 84 -7.11 -11.93 -14.41
CA LEU A 84 -6.39 -10.71 -14.11
C LEU A 84 -7.20 -9.45 -14.45
N MET A 85 -7.95 -9.48 -15.57
CA MET A 85 -8.82 -8.35 -15.94
C MET A 85 -9.88 -8.04 -14.90
N LYS A 86 -10.33 -8.99 -14.09
CA LYS A 86 -11.27 -8.73 -12.98
C LYS A 86 -10.71 -7.78 -11.92
N ASN A 87 -9.39 -7.68 -11.84
CA ASN A 87 -8.72 -6.79 -10.90
C ASN A 87 -8.57 -5.35 -11.42
N TYR A 88 -9.15 -5.03 -12.58
CA TYR A 88 -9.10 -3.71 -13.19
C TYR A 88 -10.50 -3.28 -13.64
N ASN A 89 -10.80 -1.99 -13.50
CA ASN A 89 -12.03 -1.42 -14.03
C ASN A 89 -11.92 -1.09 -15.53
N SER A 90 -13.00 -0.61 -16.12
CA SER A 90 -13.04 -0.21 -17.55
C SER A 90 -12.10 0.93 -17.91
N LYS A 91 -11.63 1.70 -16.92
CA LYS A 91 -10.63 2.77 -17.10
C LYS A 91 -9.19 2.25 -17.06
N GLY A 92 -8.98 0.97 -16.73
CA GLY A 92 -7.67 0.36 -16.55
C GLY A 92 -7.05 0.63 -15.17
N GLU A 93 -7.83 1.08 -14.20
CA GLU A 93 -7.37 1.29 -12.83
C GLU A 93 -7.48 -0.01 -12.05
N TRP A 94 -6.46 -0.34 -11.27
CA TRP A 94 -6.50 -1.48 -10.36
C TRP A 94 -7.55 -1.26 -9.27
N VAL A 95 -8.33 -2.30 -9.00
CA VAL A 95 -9.40 -2.32 -7.99
C VAL A 95 -8.97 -3.20 -6.84
N GLU A 96 -8.95 -2.65 -5.64
CA GLU A 96 -8.66 -3.42 -4.43
C GLU A 96 -9.77 -4.46 -4.20
N PRO A 97 -9.43 -5.77 -4.13
CA PRO A 97 -10.44 -6.84 -4.19
C PRO A 97 -11.43 -6.86 -3.04
N THR A 98 -11.02 -6.40 -1.86
CA THR A 98 -11.87 -6.47 -0.64
C THR A 98 -12.86 -5.32 -0.56
N THR A 99 -12.45 -4.12 -0.99
CA THR A 99 -13.24 -2.89 -0.81
C THR A 99 -13.79 -2.32 -2.11
N GLY A 100 -13.29 -2.75 -3.24
CA GLY A 100 -13.63 -2.19 -4.55
C GLY A 100 -13.02 -0.80 -4.81
N LEU A 101 -12.10 -0.34 -3.97
CA LEU A 101 -11.49 0.97 -4.11
C LEU A 101 -10.42 0.98 -5.21
N THR A 102 -10.32 2.10 -5.92
CA THR A 102 -9.24 2.40 -6.90
C THR A 102 -8.28 3.43 -6.33
N GLY A 103 -7.19 3.75 -7.05
CA GLY A 103 -6.25 4.80 -6.65
C GLY A 103 -5.35 4.42 -5.46
N LEU A 104 -5.16 3.12 -5.21
CA LEU A 104 -4.32 2.60 -4.11
C LEU A 104 -3.01 1.97 -4.61
N LEU A 105 -2.83 1.85 -5.93
CA LEU A 105 -1.64 1.28 -6.51
C LEU A 105 -0.64 2.38 -6.87
N VAL A 106 0.58 2.29 -6.33
CA VAL A 106 1.70 3.11 -6.79
C VAL A 106 2.20 2.54 -8.11
N THR A 107 2.25 3.37 -9.15
CA THR A 107 2.78 3.01 -10.46
C THR A 107 4.06 3.81 -10.75
N ASP A 108 4.81 3.42 -11.78
CA ASP A 108 5.98 4.18 -12.21
C ASP A 108 5.61 5.61 -12.65
N GLU A 109 4.40 5.79 -13.17
CA GLU A 109 3.87 7.10 -13.57
C GLU A 109 3.56 7.98 -12.36
N THR A 110 3.06 7.39 -11.27
CA THR A 110 2.86 8.15 -10.03
C THR A 110 4.18 8.45 -9.35
N GLY A 111 5.19 7.58 -9.48
CA GLY A 111 6.49 7.76 -8.84
C GLY A 111 6.35 8.17 -7.39
N ASP A 112 7.00 9.27 -7.00
CA ASP A 112 6.92 9.87 -5.68
C ASP A 112 5.91 11.02 -5.56
N SER A 113 5.14 11.32 -6.62
CA SER A 113 4.20 12.45 -6.66
C SER A 113 3.11 12.41 -5.60
N TYR A 114 2.79 11.20 -5.10
CA TYR A 114 1.82 11.01 -4.02
C TYR A 114 2.38 11.38 -2.63
N LYS A 115 3.71 11.49 -2.47
CA LYS A 115 4.36 11.89 -1.21
C LYS A 115 4.18 13.38 -0.97
N LYS A 116 2.95 13.79 -0.69
CA LYS A 116 2.58 15.17 -0.36
C LYS A 116 1.58 15.18 0.78
N ILE A 117 1.65 16.22 1.61
CA ILE A 117 0.69 16.43 2.69
C ILE A 117 -0.55 17.09 2.11
N ILE A 118 -1.70 16.46 2.29
CA ILE A 118 -3.02 16.96 1.90
C ILE A 118 -3.97 16.95 3.09
N ASP A 119 -5.12 17.57 2.95
CA ASP A 119 -6.17 17.49 3.96
C ASP A 119 -6.79 16.11 3.97
N ILE A 120 -6.97 15.56 5.17
CA ILE A 120 -7.60 14.26 5.42
C ILE A 120 -8.69 14.41 6.48
N PRO A 121 -9.66 13.48 6.54
CA PRO A 121 -10.73 13.55 7.53
C PRO A 121 -10.21 13.60 8.96
N GLU A 122 -10.76 14.52 9.76
CA GLU A 122 -10.42 14.66 11.19
C GLU A 122 -10.63 13.35 11.94
N SER A 123 -11.73 12.65 11.66
CA SER A 123 -12.02 11.35 12.26
C SER A 123 -10.93 10.29 12.02
N SER A 124 -10.17 10.41 10.94
CA SER A 124 -9.05 9.49 10.65
C SER A 124 -7.83 9.85 11.50
N LYS A 125 -7.61 11.14 11.75
CA LYS A 125 -6.55 11.60 12.66
C LYS A 125 -6.88 11.21 14.11
N ASP A 126 -8.13 11.40 14.56
CA ASP A 126 -8.59 10.96 15.88
C ASP A 126 -8.36 9.47 16.11
N LYS A 127 -8.86 8.63 15.18
CA LYS A 127 -8.69 7.17 15.27
C LYS A 127 -7.22 6.78 15.28
N MET A 128 -6.37 7.43 14.49
CA MET A 128 -4.94 7.13 14.45
C MET A 128 -4.25 7.56 15.75
N PHE A 129 -4.59 8.72 16.30
CA PHE A 129 -4.06 9.17 17.59
C PHE A 129 -4.40 8.18 18.70
N GLU A 130 -5.68 7.78 18.81
CA GLU A 130 -6.13 6.81 19.80
C GLU A 130 -5.48 5.43 19.60
N ALA A 131 -5.31 4.97 18.36
CA ALA A 131 -4.63 3.71 18.08
C ALA A 131 -3.15 3.74 18.52
N VAL A 132 -2.46 4.86 18.30
CA VAL A 132 -1.07 5.03 18.77
C VAL A 132 -1.03 5.10 20.30
N LYS A 133 -1.90 5.89 20.94
CA LYS A 133 -2.00 6.00 22.40
C LYS A 133 -2.24 4.64 23.05
N ASN A 134 -3.21 3.88 22.54
CA ASN A 134 -3.53 2.56 23.04
C ASN A 134 -2.37 1.58 22.87
N ASN A 135 -1.61 1.69 21.77
CA ASN A 135 -0.42 0.87 21.60
C ASN A 135 0.65 1.15 22.67
N PHE A 136 0.87 2.42 23.03
CA PHE A 136 1.79 2.74 24.13
C PHE A 136 1.25 2.25 25.46
N LEU A 137 -0.01 2.51 25.78
CA LEU A 137 -0.61 2.13 27.08
C LEU A 137 -0.70 0.63 27.29
N ASN A 138 -1.05 -0.14 26.26
CA ASN A 138 -1.35 -1.56 26.39
C ASN A 138 -0.20 -2.47 25.94
N ASN A 139 0.72 -1.97 25.09
CA ASN A 139 1.77 -2.78 24.48
C ASN A 139 3.16 -2.13 24.65
N ASN A 140 3.31 -1.13 25.52
CA ASN A 140 4.57 -0.44 25.77
C ASN A 140 5.25 0.06 24.47
N GLY A 141 4.44 0.53 23.50
CA GLY A 141 4.89 0.99 22.19
C GLY A 141 5.23 -0.10 21.18
N MET A 142 5.20 -1.38 21.58
CA MET A 142 5.43 -2.53 20.69
C MET A 142 4.19 -2.79 19.85
N GLY A 143 4.08 -2.18 18.69
CA GLY A 143 2.89 -2.28 17.85
C GLY A 143 2.53 -3.70 17.44
N ASP A 144 1.26 -4.04 17.54
CA ASP A 144 0.70 -5.30 17.05
C ASP A 144 0.22 -5.24 15.59
N GLY A 145 0.24 -4.05 14.98
CA GLY A 145 -0.24 -3.78 13.61
C GLY A 145 -1.76 -3.88 13.42
N LYS A 146 -2.51 -4.33 14.43
CA LYS A 146 -3.96 -4.49 14.36
C LYS A 146 -4.68 -3.14 14.42
N GLY A 147 -5.84 -3.06 13.78
CA GLY A 147 -6.71 -1.88 13.79
C GLY A 147 -6.28 -0.74 12.86
N LYS A 148 -5.00 -0.61 12.54
CA LYS A 148 -4.54 0.50 11.68
C LYS A 148 -5.01 0.36 10.23
N THR A 149 -5.06 -0.86 9.69
CA THR A 149 -5.55 -1.11 8.33
C THR A 149 -6.98 -0.60 8.16
N GLU A 150 -7.85 -0.82 9.14
CA GLU A 150 -9.23 -0.34 9.11
C GLU A 150 -9.31 1.18 9.09
N ILE A 151 -8.45 1.86 9.85
CA ILE A 151 -8.38 3.34 9.85
C ILE A 151 -8.04 3.86 8.46
N TYR A 152 -7.04 3.27 7.79
CA TYR A 152 -6.68 3.62 6.41
C TYR A 152 -7.84 3.35 5.44
N MET A 153 -8.48 2.19 5.53
CA MET A 153 -9.58 1.83 4.63
C MET A 153 -10.79 2.75 4.81
N ASP A 154 -11.14 3.09 6.04
CA ASP A 154 -12.22 4.04 6.34
C ASP A 154 -11.92 5.43 5.79
N MET A 155 -10.68 5.88 5.91
CA MET A 155 -10.23 7.14 5.30
C MET A 155 -10.33 7.08 3.77
N TYR A 156 -9.82 6.02 3.14
CA TYR A 156 -9.83 5.90 1.68
C TYR A 156 -11.23 5.89 1.09
N LYS A 157 -12.23 5.35 1.80
CA LYS A 157 -13.64 5.42 1.38
C LYS A 157 -14.16 6.85 1.30
N GLN A 158 -13.63 7.76 2.11
CA GLN A 158 -14.03 9.18 2.16
C GLN A 158 -13.23 10.04 1.17
N MET A 159 -12.14 9.52 0.60
CA MET A 159 -11.24 10.25 -0.30
C MET A 159 -11.52 9.94 -1.77
N LYS A 160 -11.29 10.92 -2.64
CA LYS A 160 -11.30 10.70 -4.09
C LYS A 160 -10.16 9.75 -4.47
N SER A 161 -10.35 8.96 -5.54
CA SER A 161 -9.34 7.98 -6.00
C SER A 161 -7.96 8.61 -6.19
N ASP A 162 -7.89 9.79 -6.78
CA ASP A 162 -6.64 10.47 -7.10
C ASP A 162 -5.88 10.98 -5.85
N ASP A 163 -6.59 11.15 -4.74
CA ASP A 163 -6.03 11.65 -3.48
C ASP A 163 -5.67 10.53 -2.50
N ARG A 164 -6.10 9.28 -2.72
CA ARG A 164 -5.96 8.19 -1.75
C ARG A 164 -4.53 7.89 -1.37
N LEU A 165 -3.61 7.82 -2.33
CA LEU A 165 -2.20 7.60 -2.04
C LEU A 165 -1.61 8.74 -1.20
N SER A 166 -1.92 9.99 -1.53
CA SER A 166 -1.48 11.16 -0.77
C SER A 166 -2.13 11.22 0.61
N ALA A 167 -3.40 10.82 0.74
CA ALA A 167 -4.08 10.71 2.03
C ALA A 167 -3.41 9.65 2.91
N GLY A 168 -3.09 8.49 2.34
CA GLY A 168 -2.34 7.44 3.04
C GLY A 168 -0.97 7.92 3.51
N TYR A 169 -0.25 8.62 2.65
CA TYR A 169 1.01 9.23 3.01
C TYR A 169 0.83 10.24 4.15
N THR A 170 -0.15 11.11 4.06
CA THR A 170 -0.45 12.12 5.09
C THR A 170 -0.79 11.48 6.44
N LEU A 171 -1.66 10.48 6.45
CA LEU A 171 -2.03 9.78 7.69
C LEU A 171 -0.82 9.07 8.33
N ARG A 172 0.08 8.53 7.49
CA ARG A 172 1.36 7.98 7.98
C ARG A 172 2.22 9.05 8.65
N GLN A 173 2.29 10.27 8.11
CA GLN A 173 3.04 11.36 8.75
C GLN A 173 2.45 11.73 10.12
N TYR A 174 1.12 11.79 10.26
CA TYR A 174 0.47 11.97 11.57
C TYR A 174 0.78 10.82 12.53
N HIS A 175 0.69 9.57 12.05
CA HIS A 175 1.07 8.40 12.86
C HIS A 175 2.49 8.52 13.44
N LEU A 176 3.46 8.90 12.61
CA LEU A 176 4.85 9.08 13.04
C LEU A 176 4.98 10.23 14.07
N ALA A 177 4.29 11.35 13.84
CA ALA A 177 4.31 12.50 14.75
C ALA A 177 3.71 12.12 16.11
N TYR A 178 2.58 11.43 16.14
CA TYR A 178 1.96 10.98 17.39
C TYR A 178 2.86 9.99 18.14
N ALA A 179 3.42 8.99 17.45
CA ALA A 179 4.34 8.03 18.08
C ALA A 179 5.58 8.72 18.65
N GLN A 180 6.14 9.69 17.93
CA GLN A 180 7.28 10.46 18.41
C GLN A 180 6.93 11.32 19.64
N ALA A 181 5.75 11.94 19.67
CA ALA A 181 5.31 12.71 20.83
C ALA A 181 5.21 11.84 22.09
N PHE A 182 4.57 10.67 22.01
CA PHE A 182 4.51 9.71 23.12
C PHE A 182 5.90 9.25 23.55
N LYS A 183 6.76 8.84 22.60
CA LYS A 183 8.14 8.45 22.90
C LYS A 183 8.93 9.54 23.60
N SER A 184 8.81 10.79 23.13
CA SER A 184 9.50 11.94 23.72
C SER A 184 9.03 12.24 25.13
N ALA A 185 7.73 12.16 25.39
CA ALA A 185 7.17 12.37 26.72
C ALA A 185 7.65 11.30 27.72
N ILE A 186 7.68 10.05 27.32
CA ILE A 186 8.20 8.97 28.16
C ILE A 186 9.67 9.20 28.48
N LYS A 187 10.49 9.53 27.47
CA LYS A 187 11.92 9.77 27.64
C LYS A 187 12.24 11.04 28.44
N ALA A 188 11.33 11.97 28.51
CA ALA A 188 11.48 13.13 29.42
C ALA A 188 11.39 12.73 30.90
N VAL A 189 10.65 11.65 31.22
CA VAL A 189 10.54 11.08 32.57
C VAL A 189 11.62 10.00 32.82
N ASP A 190 11.83 9.12 31.86
CA ASP A 190 12.85 8.08 31.89
C ASP A 190 13.70 8.09 30.61
N PRO A 191 14.86 8.75 30.59
CA PRO A 191 15.75 8.79 29.42
C PRO A 191 16.23 7.42 28.93
N THR A 192 16.20 6.39 29.80
CA THR A 192 16.64 5.03 29.47
C THR A 192 15.53 4.14 28.91
N TRP A 193 14.30 4.67 28.85
CA TRP A 193 13.17 3.92 28.32
C TRP A 193 13.37 3.53 26.85
N ASP A 194 12.99 2.31 26.54
CA ASP A 194 12.92 1.82 25.16
C ASP A 194 11.65 0.98 24.98
N TYR A 195 11.28 0.74 23.71
CA TYR A 195 10.09 -0.03 23.36
C TYR A 195 10.04 -1.38 24.09
N GLY A 196 8.86 -1.75 24.55
CA GLY A 196 8.63 -2.97 25.33
C GLY A 196 8.88 -2.83 26.83
N LYS A 197 9.55 -1.78 27.30
CA LYS A 197 9.69 -1.50 28.74
C LYS A 197 8.43 -0.85 29.30
N ALA A 198 8.14 -1.10 30.57
CA ALA A 198 7.01 -0.47 31.26
C ALA A 198 7.10 1.06 31.15
N ILE A 199 5.97 1.71 30.90
CA ILE A 199 5.89 3.16 30.78
C ILE A 199 5.78 3.76 32.20
N PRO A 200 6.59 4.77 32.56
CA PRO A 200 6.48 5.46 33.83
C PRO A 200 5.07 6.03 34.04
N SER A 201 4.55 5.90 35.24
CA SER A 201 3.23 6.43 35.60
C SER A 201 3.16 7.92 35.32
N GLY A 202 2.08 8.37 34.70
CA GLY A 202 1.85 9.78 34.38
C GLY A 202 2.64 10.32 33.18
N ALA A 203 3.57 9.55 32.60
CA ALA A 203 4.39 10.03 31.49
C ALA A 203 3.59 10.42 30.23
N LEU A 204 2.39 9.88 30.07
CA LEU A 204 1.53 10.15 28.92
C LEU A 204 0.34 11.07 29.27
N ASP A 205 0.25 11.54 30.53
CA ASP A 205 -0.83 12.41 30.96
C ASP A 205 -0.75 13.78 30.25
N GLY A 206 -1.91 14.28 29.83
CA GLY A 206 -2.00 15.58 29.17
C GLY A 206 -1.57 15.62 27.69
N ILE A 207 -1.12 14.49 27.11
CA ILE A 207 -0.88 14.43 25.67
C ILE A 207 -2.21 14.29 24.95
N THR A 208 -2.60 15.32 24.22
CA THR A 208 -3.80 15.33 23.36
C THR A 208 -3.39 15.44 21.88
N ARG A 209 -4.29 15.04 20.99
CA ARG A 209 -4.08 15.21 19.56
C ARG A 209 -3.76 16.64 19.19
N GLU A 210 -4.55 17.58 19.71
CA GLU A 210 -4.42 19.01 19.48
C GLU A 210 -3.07 19.53 19.98
N SER A 211 -2.61 19.08 21.14
CA SER A 211 -1.30 19.49 21.69
C SER A 211 -0.14 19.05 20.78
N VAL A 212 -0.24 17.87 20.17
CA VAL A 212 0.77 17.38 19.23
C VAL A 212 0.66 18.13 17.89
N GLU A 213 -0.54 18.21 17.30
CA GLU A 213 -0.74 18.84 15.99
C GLU A 213 -0.40 20.33 15.99
N SER A 214 -0.67 21.06 17.09
CA SER A 214 -0.31 22.47 17.22
C SER A 214 1.19 22.74 17.13
N GLN A 215 2.02 21.74 17.42
CA GLN A 215 3.47 21.83 17.32
C GLN A 215 4.00 21.44 15.93
N LEU A 216 3.15 20.89 15.06
CA LEU A 216 3.56 20.49 13.72
C LEU A 216 3.56 21.68 12.76
N SER A 217 4.53 21.74 11.89
CA SER A 217 4.55 22.58 10.71
C SER A 217 4.89 21.76 9.48
N LYS A 218 4.28 22.12 8.37
CA LYS A 218 4.57 21.47 7.07
C LYS A 218 5.90 22.00 6.55
N SER A 219 6.83 21.08 6.27
CA SER A 219 8.09 21.38 5.60
C SER A 219 8.25 20.46 4.40
N GLY A 220 8.07 21.00 3.20
CA GLY A 220 8.01 20.19 2.00
C GLY A 220 6.90 19.14 2.08
N ASN A 221 7.28 17.88 2.00
CA ASN A 221 6.37 16.73 2.02
C ASN A 221 6.27 16.04 3.40
N THR A 222 6.79 16.64 4.47
CA THR A 222 6.79 16.06 5.81
C THR A 222 6.27 17.05 6.84
N PHE A 223 5.93 16.56 8.03
CA PHE A 223 5.76 17.40 9.21
C PHE A 223 7.09 17.51 9.96
N VAL A 224 7.35 18.69 10.47
CA VAL A 224 8.45 18.98 11.42
C VAL A 224 7.87 19.61 12.68
N ASN A 225 8.51 19.38 13.82
CA ASN A 225 8.11 20.00 15.07
C ASN A 225 8.61 21.44 15.10
N ARG A 226 7.72 22.41 15.38
CA ARG A 226 8.05 23.85 15.48
C ARG A 226 9.14 24.14 16.50
N SER A 227 9.20 23.35 17.56
CA SER A 227 10.24 23.50 18.61
C SER A 227 11.63 23.17 18.11
N SER A 228 11.77 22.39 17.01
CA SER A 228 13.07 22.00 16.44
C SER A 228 13.65 23.03 15.47
N VAL A 229 12.88 24.05 15.07
CA VAL A 229 13.37 25.13 14.21
C VAL A 229 14.35 26.05 14.96
N SER A 230 14.45 25.91 16.29
CA SER A 230 15.37 26.65 17.16
C SER A 230 16.63 25.90 17.57
N GLY A 231 17.09 24.87 16.82
CA GLY A 231 18.42 24.34 17.05
C GLY A 231 18.64 22.82 17.10
N SER A 232 17.69 21.97 16.77
CA SER A 232 18.00 20.55 16.53
C SER A 232 17.03 19.91 15.55
N THR A 233 17.56 19.46 14.43
CA THR A 233 16.88 18.62 13.45
C THR A 233 16.50 17.30 14.09
N LEU A 234 15.20 16.99 14.14
CA LEU A 234 14.73 15.65 14.42
C LEU A 234 15.09 14.77 13.22
N ASP A 235 16.18 14.02 13.35
CA ASP A 235 16.56 13.00 12.37
C ASP A 235 15.59 11.81 12.53
N ILE A 236 14.57 11.78 11.69
CA ILE A 236 13.64 10.63 11.61
C ILE A 236 14.32 9.62 10.67
N GLN A 237 15.24 8.85 11.19
CA GLN A 237 15.72 7.64 10.50
C GLN A 237 14.66 6.53 10.70
N ILE A 238 14.24 5.96 9.57
CA ILE A 238 13.30 4.84 9.42
C ILE A 238 14.04 3.52 9.61
#